data_7b45e19b4bcd2471426b722bb92137f5
#
_entry.id   7b45e19b4bcd2471426b722bb92137f5
#
_cell.length_a   1.000
_cell.length_b   1.000
_cell.length_c   1.000
_cell.angle_alpha   90.00
_cell.angle_beta   90.00
_cell.angle_gamma   90.00
#
_symmetry.space_group_name_H-M   'P 1'
#
loop_
_entity.id
_entity.type
_entity.pdbx_description
1 polymer ?
#
loop_
_entity_poly.entity_id
_entity_poly.type
_entity_poly.pdbx_seq_one_letter_code
_entity_poly.pdbx_strand_id
1 'polypeptide(L)'
;MKQIITAKLKLHPTHAQFQALRTTQLAYRDALNFVSRYAYEQGKMSSGRALQRDCYDEIRAQYHLPAQMACNVPRQVGATYQALWTKVKHNAALRKAGKTKKRYQGLDTAPKYVSPTIT
;
A
#
# COMPACT_ATOMS: atom_id res chain seq x y z
N MET A 1 -20.37 23.83 25.13
CA MET A 1 -21.54 23.06 24.72
C MET A 1 -21.51 22.68 23.26
N LYS A 2 -21.34 23.65 22.34
CA LYS A 2 -21.32 23.37 20.92
C LYS A 2 -20.16 22.44 20.51
N GLN A 3 -19.00 22.56 21.14
CA GLN A 3 -17.84 21.71 20.84
C GLN A 3 -18.08 20.26 21.19
N ILE A 4 -18.78 20.00 22.30
CA ILE A 4 -19.10 18.62 22.70
C ILE A 4 -20.06 17.98 21.70
N ILE A 5 -21.05 18.74 21.22
CA ILE A 5 -22.01 18.26 20.22
C ILE A 5 -21.28 17.94 18.91
N THR A 6 -20.38 18.81 18.49
CA THR A 6 -19.57 18.60 17.27
C THR A 6 -18.70 17.34 17.38
N ALA A 7 -18.07 17.10 18.53
CA ALA A 7 -17.27 15.92 18.76
C ALA A 7 -18.11 14.63 18.68
N LYS A 8 -19.31 14.65 19.26
CA LYS A 8 -20.24 13.51 19.18
C LYS A 8 -20.64 13.22 17.74
N LEU A 9 -20.92 14.26 16.93
CA LEU A 9 -21.28 14.09 15.54
C LEU A 9 -20.15 13.46 14.73
N LYS A 10 -18.89 13.80 15.03
CA LYS A 10 -17.73 13.18 14.38
C LYS A 10 -17.58 11.71 14.72
N LEU A 11 -17.98 11.32 15.95
CA LEU A 11 -17.86 9.93 16.40
C LEU A 11 -19.01 9.05 15.88
N HIS A 12 -20.09 9.65 15.42
CA HIS A 12 -21.26 8.93 14.96
C HIS A 12 -21.65 9.34 13.53
N PRO A 13 -20.85 8.93 12.51
CA PRO A 13 -21.20 9.24 11.13
C PRO A 13 -22.52 8.58 10.73
N THR A 14 -23.21 9.16 9.75
CA THR A 14 -24.41 8.55 9.20
C THR A 14 -24.09 7.22 8.51
N HIS A 15 -25.10 6.38 8.33
CA HIS A 15 -24.91 5.11 7.64
C HIS A 15 -24.34 5.31 6.22
N ALA A 16 -24.84 6.32 5.49
CA ALA A 16 -24.35 6.65 4.16
C ALA A 16 -22.87 7.07 4.18
N GLN A 17 -22.45 7.88 5.16
CA GLN A 17 -21.05 8.29 5.31
C GLN A 17 -20.14 7.11 5.67
N PHE A 18 -20.63 6.22 6.53
CA PHE A 18 -19.89 5.01 6.88
C PHE A 18 -19.68 4.12 5.67
N GLN A 19 -20.69 3.91 4.85
CA GLN A 19 -20.58 3.10 3.64
C GLN A 19 -19.67 3.75 2.61
N ALA A 20 -19.76 5.06 2.42
CA ALA A 20 -18.87 5.78 1.51
C ALA A 20 -17.40 5.63 1.94
N LEU A 21 -17.12 5.77 3.23
CA LEU A 21 -15.79 5.59 3.79
C LEU A 21 -15.30 4.16 3.58
N ARG A 22 -16.15 3.19 3.85
CA ARG A 22 -15.82 1.76 3.66
C ARG A 22 -15.50 1.45 2.20
N THR A 23 -16.30 1.97 1.27
CA THR A 23 -16.07 1.79 -0.16
C THR A 23 -14.72 2.37 -0.57
N THR A 24 -14.38 3.56 -0.07
CA THR A 24 -13.07 4.19 -0.32
C THR A 24 -11.93 3.35 0.23
N GLN A 25 -12.06 2.81 1.44
CA GLN A 25 -11.04 1.97 2.06
C GLN A 25 -10.81 0.69 1.26
N LEU A 26 -11.87 0.06 0.79
CA LEU A 26 -11.76 -1.15 -0.02
C LEU A 26 -11.13 -0.87 -1.38
N ALA A 27 -11.51 0.25 -2.02
CA ALA A 27 -10.89 0.68 -3.27
C ALA A 27 -9.40 0.97 -3.09
N TYR A 28 -9.01 1.61 -1.98
CA TYR A 28 -7.61 1.87 -1.66
C TYR A 28 -6.81 0.56 -1.52
N ARG A 29 -7.35 -0.41 -0.79
CA ARG A 29 -6.75 -1.73 -0.65
C ARG A 29 -6.57 -2.41 -2.01
N ASP A 30 -7.61 -2.39 -2.85
CA ASP A 30 -7.56 -3.00 -4.17
C ASP A 30 -6.52 -2.31 -5.06
N ALA A 31 -6.40 -0.99 -4.97
CA ALA A 31 -5.38 -0.23 -5.68
C ALA A 31 -3.97 -0.60 -5.21
N LEU A 32 -3.76 -0.77 -3.90
CA LEU A 32 -2.48 -1.24 -3.35
C LEU A 32 -2.09 -2.59 -3.94
N ASN A 33 -3.03 -3.53 -4.00
CA ASN A 33 -2.78 -4.86 -4.56
C ASN A 33 -2.49 -4.80 -6.07
N PHE A 34 -3.18 -3.93 -6.79
CA PHE A 34 -2.93 -3.70 -8.21
C PHE A 34 -1.50 -3.22 -8.45
N VAL A 35 -1.08 -2.18 -7.73
CA VAL A 35 0.26 -1.60 -7.88
C VAL A 35 1.32 -2.60 -7.41
N SER A 36 1.05 -3.37 -6.36
CA SER A 36 1.98 -4.40 -5.88
C SER A 36 2.23 -5.46 -6.94
N ARG A 37 1.19 -5.95 -7.62
CA ARG A 37 1.35 -6.91 -8.72
C ARG A 37 2.10 -6.30 -9.89
N TYR A 38 1.79 -5.06 -10.23
CA TYR A 38 2.51 -4.34 -11.29
C TYR A 38 4.00 -4.22 -10.96
N ALA A 39 4.33 -3.82 -9.73
CA ALA A 39 5.72 -3.69 -9.30
C ALA A 39 6.46 -5.03 -9.36
N TYR A 40 5.80 -6.11 -8.98
CA TYR A 40 6.37 -7.45 -9.04
C TYR A 40 6.70 -7.85 -10.48
N GLU A 41 5.77 -7.61 -11.40
CA GLU A 41 5.95 -7.92 -12.83
C GLU A 41 7.04 -7.08 -13.48
N GLN A 42 7.29 -5.87 -12.98
CA GLN A 42 8.35 -4.99 -13.47
C GLN A 42 9.71 -5.26 -12.80
N GLY A 43 9.93 -6.46 -12.30
CA GLY A 43 11.19 -6.83 -11.67
C GLY A 43 11.27 -6.45 -10.19
N LYS A 44 10.13 -6.44 -9.50
CA LYS A 44 10.03 -6.09 -8.08
C LYS A 44 10.48 -4.65 -7.82
N MET A 45 9.89 -3.74 -8.59
CA MET A 45 10.22 -2.31 -8.55
C MET A 45 9.95 -1.71 -7.18
N SER A 46 10.92 -1.01 -6.61
CA SER A 46 10.82 -0.37 -5.30
C SER A 46 10.77 1.15 -5.37
N SER A 47 10.72 1.74 -6.56
CA SER A 47 10.65 3.19 -6.73
C SER A 47 9.21 3.67 -6.70
N GLY A 48 8.82 4.38 -5.64
CA GLY A 48 7.49 4.98 -5.55
C GLY A 48 7.21 5.99 -6.65
N ARG A 49 8.23 6.72 -7.11
CA ARG A 49 8.11 7.67 -8.23
C ARG A 49 7.76 6.99 -9.53
N ALA A 50 8.49 5.92 -9.86
CA ALA A 50 8.25 5.18 -11.09
C ALA A 50 6.88 4.52 -11.07
N LEU A 51 6.48 3.94 -9.94
CA LEU A 51 5.16 3.35 -9.78
C LEU A 51 4.06 4.39 -9.90
N GLN A 52 4.25 5.60 -9.34
CA GLN A 52 3.30 6.69 -9.48
C GLN A 52 3.15 7.12 -10.93
N ARG A 53 4.26 7.30 -11.63
CA ARG A 53 4.25 7.66 -13.04
C ARG A 53 3.48 6.65 -13.89
N ASP A 54 3.70 5.36 -13.62
CA ASP A 54 3.15 4.29 -14.46
C ASP A 54 1.71 3.94 -14.11
N CYS A 55 1.29 4.10 -12.85
CA CYS A 55 0.01 3.60 -12.37
C CYS A 55 -1.01 4.66 -12.00
N TYR A 56 -0.61 5.94 -11.90
CA TYR A 56 -1.47 7.01 -11.39
C TYR A 56 -2.79 7.12 -12.16
N ASP A 57 -2.72 7.17 -13.48
CA ASP A 57 -3.91 7.35 -14.32
C ASP A 57 -4.88 6.18 -14.18
N GLU A 58 -4.37 4.95 -14.12
CA GLU A 58 -5.19 3.76 -13.95
C GLU A 58 -5.83 3.72 -12.56
N ILE A 59 -5.10 4.12 -11.52
CA ILE A 59 -5.66 4.18 -10.16
C ILE A 59 -6.84 5.16 -10.14
N ARG A 60 -6.69 6.35 -10.74
CA ARG A 60 -7.76 7.32 -10.82
C ARG A 60 -8.95 6.80 -11.63
N ALA A 61 -8.69 6.14 -12.75
CA ALA A 61 -9.74 5.68 -13.65
C ALA A 61 -10.49 4.46 -13.10
N GLN A 62 -9.78 3.48 -12.55
CA GLN A 62 -10.37 2.21 -12.11
C GLN A 62 -10.92 2.25 -10.69
N TYR A 63 -10.23 2.92 -9.79
CA TYR A 63 -10.57 2.89 -8.36
C TYR A 63 -11.20 4.18 -7.86
N HIS A 64 -11.27 5.20 -8.72
CA HIS A 64 -11.94 6.49 -8.43
C HIS A 64 -11.45 7.16 -7.13
N LEU A 65 -10.17 6.98 -6.82
CA LEU A 65 -9.58 7.56 -5.61
C LEU A 65 -9.24 9.03 -5.85
N PRO A 66 -9.35 9.89 -4.79
CA PRO A 66 -8.85 11.25 -4.87
C PRO A 66 -7.37 11.30 -5.24
N ALA A 67 -6.94 12.42 -5.84
CA ALA A 67 -5.57 12.56 -6.34
C ALA A 67 -4.51 12.26 -5.27
N GLN A 68 -4.72 12.73 -4.04
CA GLN A 68 -3.77 12.50 -2.95
C GLN A 68 -3.64 11.01 -2.61
N MET A 69 -4.77 10.29 -2.55
CA MET A 69 -4.75 8.85 -2.30
C MET A 69 -4.11 8.09 -3.46
N ALA A 70 -4.40 8.50 -4.70
CA ALA A 70 -3.80 7.89 -5.88
C ALA A 70 -2.28 8.09 -5.93
N CYS A 71 -1.76 9.16 -5.32
CA CYS A 71 -0.33 9.35 -5.14
C CYS A 71 0.23 8.50 -3.99
N ASN A 72 -0.53 8.35 -2.91
CA ASN A 72 -0.07 7.61 -1.73
C ASN A 72 0.04 6.10 -1.99
N VAL A 73 -0.81 5.53 -2.84
CA VAL A 73 -0.78 4.11 -3.18
C VAL A 73 0.59 3.68 -3.71
N PRO A 74 1.13 4.30 -4.78
CA PRO A 74 2.45 3.91 -5.27
C PRO A 74 3.57 4.12 -4.26
N ARG A 75 3.48 5.19 -3.47
CA ARG A 75 4.48 5.47 -2.42
C ARG A 75 4.49 4.39 -1.34
N GLN A 76 3.32 3.95 -0.92
CA GLN A 76 3.19 2.90 0.09
C GLN A 76 3.72 1.56 -0.45
N VAL A 77 3.37 1.20 -1.67
CA VAL A 77 3.86 -0.01 -2.32
C VAL A 77 5.38 0.04 -2.49
N GLY A 78 5.91 1.17 -2.98
CA GLY A 78 7.36 1.36 -3.11
C GLY A 78 8.09 1.19 -1.79
N ALA A 79 7.56 1.75 -0.70
CA ALA A 79 8.14 1.61 0.64
C ALA A 79 8.12 0.14 1.10
N THR A 80 7.04 -0.59 0.82
CA THR A 80 6.96 -2.02 1.12
C THR A 80 8.05 -2.81 0.40
N TYR A 81 8.23 -2.58 -0.89
CA TYR A 81 9.28 -3.25 -1.65
C TYR A 81 10.68 -2.85 -1.19
N GLN A 82 10.90 -1.59 -0.83
CA GLN A 82 12.19 -1.17 -0.29
C GLN A 82 12.52 -1.90 1.00
N ALA A 83 11.55 -2.04 1.90
CA ALA A 83 11.74 -2.78 3.15
C ALA A 83 12.07 -4.25 2.89
N LEU A 84 11.38 -4.87 1.93
CA LEU A 84 11.62 -6.26 1.56
C LEU A 84 13.01 -6.45 0.92
N TRP A 85 13.42 -5.53 0.04
CA TRP A 85 14.77 -5.57 -0.54
C TRP A 85 15.86 -5.42 0.52
N THR A 86 15.64 -4.57 1.53
CA THR A 86 16.57 -4.42 2.65
C THR A 86 16.71 -5.76 3.39
N LYS A 87 15.60 -6.47 3.60
CA LYS A 87 15.64 -7.80 4.24
C LYS A 87 16.38 -8.82 3.38
N VAL A 88 16.19 -8.79 2.07
CA VAL A 88 16.91 -9.66 1.14
C VAL A 88 18.42 -9.43 1.24
N LYS A 89 18.85 -8.17 1.22
CA LYS A 89 20.27 -7.80 1.32
C LYS A 89 20.87 -8.23 2.66
N HIS A 90 20.14 -8.00 3.75
CA HIS A 90 20.58 -8.41 5.08
C HIS A 90 20.73 -9.92 5.17
N ASN A 91 19.76 -10.67 4.67
CA ASN A 91 19.82 -12.14 4.64
C ASN A 91 20.98 -12.64 3.79
N ALA A 92 21.23 -12.02 2.63
CA ALA A 92 22.37 -12.38 1.78
C ALA A 92 23.70 -12.17 2.50
N ALA A 93 23.84 -11.07 3.26
CA ALA A 93 25.03 -10.80 4.05
C ALA A 93 25.22 -11.86 5.15
N LEU A 94 24.13 -12.27 5.83
CA LEU A 94 24.20 -13.32 6.83
C LEU A 94 24.58 -14.67 6.24
N ARG A 95 24.06 -15.00 5.05
CA ARG A 95 24.42 -16.24 4.34
C ARG A 95 25.90 -16.26 3.96
N LYS A 96 26.40 -15.13 3.46
CA LYS A 96 27.81 -14.98 3.09
C LYS A 96 28.73 -15.12 4.29
N ALA A 97 28.30 -14.63 5.46
CA ALA A 97 29.03 -14.74 6.71
C ALA A 97 28.90 -16.13 7.36
N GLY A 98 28.07 -17.04 6.80
CA GLY A 98 27.86 -18.36 7.34
C GLY A 98 26.94 -18.44 8.55
N LYS A 99 26.26 -17.33 8.90
CA LYS A 99 25.37 -17.28 10.07
C LYS A 99 24.01 -17.94 9.83
N THR A 100 23.56 -18.03 8.58
CA THR A 100 22.32 -18.71 8.22
C THR A 100 22.46 -19.34 6.84
N LYS A 101 21.75 -20.45 6.64
CA LYS A 101 21.65 -21.12 5.33
C LYS A 101 20.32 -20.83 4.66
N LYS A 102 19.37 -20.23 5.37
CA LYS A 102 18.03 -19.97 4.85
C LYS A 102 18.03 -18.75 3.92
N ARG A 103 17.30 -18.86 2.80
CA ARG A 103 17.07 -17.76 1.90
C ARG A 103 15.80 -17.01 2.32
N TYR A 104 15.84 -15.68 2.27
CA TYR A 104 14.66 -14.87 2.55
C TYR A 104 13.67 -14.99 1.38
N GLN A 105 12.43 -15.36 1.68
CA GLN A 105 11.43 -15.67 0.67
C GLN A 105 10.34 -14.61 0.53
N GLY A 106 10.47 -13.45 1.21
CA GLY A 106 9.46 -12.41 1.22
C GLY A 106 9.18 -11.75 -0.13
N LEU A 107 10.10 -11.88 -1.10
CA LEU A 107 9.91 -11.36 -2.46
C LEU A 107 9.67 -12.47 -3.49
N ASP A 108 9.39 -13.68 -3.08
CA ASP A 108 9.08 -14.76 -4.02
C ASP A 108 7.68 -14.61 -4.62
N THR A 109 6.80 -13.85 -3.97
CA THR A 109 5.48 -13.50 -4.49
C THR A 109 5.23 -12.00 -4.25
N ALA A 110 4.29 -11.42 -5.00
CA ALA A 110 3.91 -10.03 -4.79
C ALA A 110 3.27 -9.87 -3.41
N PRO A 111 3.73 -8.89 -2.59
CA PRO A 111 3.08 -8.61 -1.32
C PRO A 111 1.60 -8.28 -1.50
N LYS A 112 0.76 -8.83 -0.63
CA LYS A 112 -0.68 -8.65 -0.69
C LYS A 112 -1.17 -7.83 0.51
N TYR A 113 -2.00 -6.83 0.23
CA TYR A 113 -2.62 -6.00 1.25
C TYR A 113 -4.00 -6.57 1.56
N VAL A 114 -4.21 -6.99 2.78
CA VAL A 114 -5.46 -7.63 3.22
C VAL A 114 -6.36 -6.64 3.96
N SER A 115 -5.76 -5.78 4.78
CA SER A 115 -6.50 -4.81 5.59
C SER A 115 -6.74 -3.52 4.80
N PRO A 116 -7.96 -2.96 4.81
CA PRO A 116 -8.25 -1.70 4.13
C PRO A 116 -7.76 -0.49 4.94
N THR A 117 -6.46 -0.41 5.19
CA THR A 117 -5.85 0.67 5.96
C THR A 117 -5.34 1.75 5.02
N ILE A 118 -5.86 2.97 5.19
CA ILE A 118 -5.40 4.15 4.47
C ILE A 118 -4.30 4.84 5.29
N THR A 119 -3.18 5.10 4.65
CA THR A 119 -2.03 5.75 5.29
C THR A 119 -1.83 7.14 4.74
#